data_c258376ace566702d0bed707354fa925
#
_entry.id   c258376ace566702d0bed707354fa925
#
_cell.length_a   1.000
_cell.length_b   1.000
_cell.length_c   1.000
_cell.angle_alpha   90.00
_cell.angle_beta   90.00
_cell.angle_gamma   90.00
#
_symmetry.space_group_name_H-M   'P 1'
#
loop_
_entity.id
_entity.type
_entity.pdbx_description
1 polymer ?
#
loop_
_entity_poly.entity_id
_entity_poly.type
_entity_poly.pdbx_seq_one_letter_code
_entity_poly.pdbx_strand_id
1 'polypeptide(L)'
;MAEIKLTEKGYFIYAYEYVIAHASLRQYWRIEPLPEDCQELTEKYISGLSYVNYNVLVTNWNSSNVEDILMPCMYEDIYRIYTGENLKTQGWEIPAEEYEKIMTTYFPVSVEQLREHCRYNADHNSYEYEMIYASPYPPFGEVVDYKENTDGTITLIVDGVWTDYNSDLAFRNEIVVQPFEDGTFRYLSNSIEQIELELPPIARKKG
;
A
#
# COMPACT_ATOMS: atom_id res chain seq x y z
N MET A 1 23.18 -16.70 3.74
CA MET A 1 22.61 -17.42 2.56
C MET A 1 21.12 -17.61 2.87
N ALA A 2 20.26 -17.00 2.09
CA ALA A 2 18.82 -17.14 2.31
C ALA A 2 18.40 -18.58 2.00
N GLU A 3 17.66 -19.20 2.89
CA GLU A 3 17.13 -20.55 2.69
C GLU A 3 15.75 -20.45 2.04
N ILE A 4 15.59 -21.00 0.85
CA ILE A 4 14.31 -21.07 0.17
C ILE A 4 13.56 -22.27 0.72
N LYS A 5 12.37 -22.06 1.24
CA LYS A 5 11.49 -23.16 1.70
C LYS A 5 10.29 -23.28 0.79
N LEU A 6 10.05 -24.49 0.30
CA LEU A 6 8.81 -24.84 -0.37
C LEU A 6 7.76 -25.17 0.69
N THR A 7 6.62 -24.49 0.65
CA THR A 7 5.49 -24.82 1.53
C THR A 7 4.64 -25.93 0.93
N GLU A 8 3.77 -26.52 1.74
CA GLU A 8 2.82 -27.56 1.28
C GLU A 8 1.86 -27.04 0.20
N LYS A 9 1.64 -25.71 0.14
CA LYS A 9 0.84 -25.07 -0.91
C LYS A 9 1.65 -24.74 -2.17
N GLY A 10 2.94 -25.08 -2.18
CA GLY A 10 3.80 -24.88 -3.33
C GLY A 10 4.43 -23.48 -3.45
N TYR A 11 4.39 -22.70 -2.40
CA TYR A 11 5.04 -21.39 -2.36
C TYR A 11 6.49 -21.47 -1.95
N PHE A 12 7.29 -20.53 -2.43
CA PHE A 12 8.67 -20.37 -1.99
C PHE A 12 8.73 -19.16 -1.06
N ILE A 13 9.12 -19.37 0.19
CA ILE A 13 9.32 -18.31 1.16
C ILE A 13 10.80 -18.16 1.40
N TYR A 14 11.32 -16.96 1.20
CA TYR A 14 12.69 -16.63 1.57
C TYR A 14 12.83 -16.43 3.07
N ALA A 15 14.03 -16.67 3.55
CA ALA A 15 14.33 -16.47 4.95
C ALA A 15 14.16 -15.01 5.36
N TYR A 16 13.61 -14.88 6.50
CA TYR A 16 13.16 -13.73 7.24
C TYR A 16 14.07 -12.50 7.25
N GLU A 17 15.38 -12.68 7.31
CA GLU A 17 16.35 -11.59 7.40
C GLU A 17 16.34 -10.65 6.20
N TYR A 18 15.86 -11.10 5.07
CA TYR A 18 15.80 -10.31 3.85
C TYR A 18 14.56 -9.41 3.79
N VAL A 19 13.48 -9.85 4.39
CA VAL A 19 12.22 -9.10 4.44
C VAL A 19 12.37 -7.83 5.28
N ILE A 20 13.19 -7.89 6.35
CA ILE A 20 13.44 -6.76 7.24
C ILE A 20 14.26 -5.66 6.56
N ALA A 21 15.25 -6.04 5.76
CA ALA A 21 16.16 -5.08 5.14
C ALA A 21 15.57 -4.37 3.93
N HIS A 22 14.62 -5.00 3.25
CA HIS A 22 14.09 -4.52 1.98
C HIS A 22 12.62 -4.93 1.82
N ALA A 23 11.72 -4.24 2.51
CA ALA A 23 10.28 -4.46 2.38
C ALA A 23 9.76 -4.35 0.93
N SER A 24 10.54 -3.69 0.05
CA SER A 24 10.28 -3.61 -1.38
C SER A 24 10.76 -4.83 -2.19
N LEU A 25 11.62 -5.65 -1.61
CA LEU A 25 12.11 -6.85 -2.30
C LEU A 25 11.35 -8.06 -1.80
N ARG A 26 10.21 -8.26 -2.37
CA ARG A 26 9.47 -9.50 -2.13
C ARG A 26 10.27 -10.69 -2.55
N GLN A 27 10.38 -11.60 -1.62
CA GLN A 27 11.04 -12.86 -1.86
C GLN A 27 10.07 -14.02 -1.70
N TYR A 28 8.83 -13.73 -1.98
CA TYR A 28 7.77 -14.69 -2.09
C TYR A 28 7.48 -14.95 -3.56
N TRP A 29 7.43 -16.21 -3.93
CA TRP A 29 7.22 -16.62 -5.30
C TRP A 29 5.94 -17.46 -5.38
N ARG A 30 5.08 -17.08 -6.28
CA ARG A 30 3.96 -17.94 -6.66
C ARG A 30 4.47 -19.10 -7.49
N ILE A 31 3.76 -20.25 -7.46
CA ILE A 31 4.03 -21.37 -8.36
C ILE A 31 3.85 -20.93 -9.81
N GLU A 32 2.78 -20.20 -10.07
CA GLU A 32 2.53 -19.58 -11.36
C GLU A 32 2.88 -18.08 -11.23
N PRO A 33 3.96 -17.63 -11.85
CA PRO A 33 4.33 -16.22 -11.81
C PRO A 33 3.24 -15.37 -12.46
N LEU A 34 3.05 -14.16 -11.93
CA LEU A 34 2.13 -13.20 -12.52
C LEU A 34 2.59 -12.82 -13.94
N PRO A 35 1.64 -12.49 -14.84
CA PRO A 35 1.96 -11.90 -16.14
C PRO A 35 2.85 -10.65 -15.98
N GLU A 36 3.69 -10.38 -16.95
CA GLU A 36 4.67 -9.29 -16.89
C GLU A 36 3.99 -7.92 -16.72
N ASP A 37 2.89 -7.69 -17.42
CA ASP A 37 2.07 -6.49 -17.30
C ASP A 37 1.47 -6.30 -15.90
N CYS A 38 1.02 -7.37 -15.25
CA CYS A 38 0.56 -7.34 -13.87
C CYS A 38 1.70 -7.01 -12.90
N GLN A 39 2.91 -7.49 -13.15
CA GLN A 39 4.09 -7.14 -12.36
C GLN A 39 4.42 -5.66 -12.49
N GLU A 40 4.44 -5.13 -13.72
CA GLU A 40 4.67 -3.70 -13.97
C GLU A 40 3.62 -2.81 -13.28
N LEU A 41 2.34 -3.19 -13.35
CA LEU A 41 1.26 -2.47 -12.67
C LEU A 41 1.38 -2.55 -11.15
N THR A 42 1.81 -3.69 -10.62
CA THR A 42 2.10 -3.85 -9.19
C THR A 42 3.20 -2.89 -8.75
N GLU A 43 4.32 -2.86 -9.47
CA GLU A 43 5.44 -1.97 -9.14
C GLU A 43 5.04 -0.51 -9.21
N LYS A 44 4.29 -0.14 -10.24
CA LYS A 44 3.90 1.25 -10.48
C LYS A 44 2.87 1.78 -9.48
N TYR A 45 1.86 0.99 -9.14
CA TYR A 45 0.68 1.48 -8.42
C TYR A 45 0.52 0.93 -7.01
N ILE A 46 1.08 -0.23 -6.71
CA ILE A 46 0.78 -0.97 -5.47
C ILE A 46 1.98 -1.11 -4.54
N SER A 47 3.18 -1.32 -5.06
CA SER A 47 4.38 -1.61 -4.25
C SER A 47 4.74 -0.53 -3.23
N GLY A 48 4.29 0.72 -3.44
CA GLY A 48 4.47 1.82 -2.48
C GLY A 48 3.43 1.83 -1.36
N LEU A 49 2.35 1.05 -1.45
CA LEU A 49 1.29 1.02 -0.46
C LEU A 49 1.44 -0.16 0.50
N SER A 50 0.88 -0.01 1.70
CA SER A 50 0.90 -1.04 2.74
C SER A 50 -0.50 -1.32 3.29
N TYR A 51 -0.78 -2.58 3.64
CA TYR A 51 -2.00 -2.94 4.38
C TYR A 51 -1.92 -2.63 5.88
N VAL A 52 -0.74 -2.29 6.38
CA VAL A 52 -0.50 -2.16 7.83
C VAL A 52 -0.61 -0.73 8.31
N ASN A 53 -0.19 0.24 7.49
CA ASN A 53 -0.02 1.62 7.92
C ASN A 53 -1.12 2.56 7.45
N TYR A 54 -1.97 2.16 6.52
CA TYR A 54 -2.92 3.06 5.89
C TYR A 54 -4.28 2.47 5.68
N ASN A 55 -5.25 3.36 5.70
CA ASN A 55 -6.60 3.02 5.35
C ASN A 55 -6.82 2.87 3.83
N VAL A 56 -5.87 3.26 2.99
CA VAL A 56 -6.02 3.25 1.53
C VAL A 56 -6.39 1.87 0.99
N LEU A 57 -5.71 0.80 1.46
CA LEU A 57 -5.96 -0.57 1.02
C LEU A 57 -6.97 -1.33 1.88
N VAL A 58 -7.22 -0.90 3.12
CA VAL A 58 -8.07 -1.65 4.06
C VAL A 58 -9.46 -1.06 4.27
N THR A 59 -9.76 0.05 3.58
CA THR A 59 -11.04 0.76 3.67
C THR A 59 -11.74 0.79 2.32
N ASN A 60 -13.06 0.64 2.32
CA ASN A 60 -13.87 0.93 1.14
C ASN A 60 -14.04 2.45 1.02
N TRP A 61 -13.45 3.06 0.01
CA TRP A 61 -13.51 4.50 -0.18
C TRP A 61 -13.60 4.92 -1.64
N ASN A 62 -14.08 6.12 -1.88
CA ASN A 62 -14.11 6.84 -3.14
C ASN A 62 -14.14 8.37 -2.86
N SER A 63 -14.37 9.17 -3.88
CA SER A 63 -14.40 10.64 -3.74
C SER A 63 -15.47 11.17 -2.77
N SER A 64 -16.49 10.39 -2.40
CA SER A 64 -17.55 10.83 -1.50
C SER A 64 -17.25 10.61 -0.02
N ASN A 65 -16.23 9.81 0.29
CA ASN A 65 -15.79 9.50 1.65
C ASN A 65 -14.25 9.36 1.75
N VAL A 66 -13.53 10.11 0.94
CA VAL A 66 -12.06 10.06 0.91
C VAL A 66 -11.43 10.45 2.25
N GLU A 67 -12.11 11.21 3.07
CA GLU A 67 -11.69 11.54 4.44
C GLU A 67 -11.48 10.32 5.33
N ASP A 68 -12.15 9.20 5.06
CA ASP A 68 -12.00 7.96 5.84
C ASP A 68 -10.59 7.35 5.74
N ILE A 69 -9.82 7.71 4.72
CA ILE A 69 -8.45 7.23 4.53
C ILE A 69 -7.39 8.23 4.96
N LEU A 70 -7.76 9.48 5.27
CA LEU A 70 -6.79 10.52 5.58
C LEU A 70 -6.17 10.30 6.95
N MET A 71 -4.86 10.10 6.96
CA MET A 71 -4.04 9.88 8.16
C MET A 71 -2.70 10.61 8.03
N PRO A 72 -2.17 11.20 9.11
CA PRO A 72 -0.88 11.90 9.07
C PRO A 72 0.28 11.05 8.54
N CYS A 73 0.27 9.74 8.83
CA CYS A 73 1.34 8.83 8.46
C CYS A 73 1.35 8.37 7.00
N MET A 74 0.24 8.53 6.27
CA MET A 74 0.18 8.07 4.87
C MET A 74 1.09 8.86 3.93
N TYR A 75 1.50 10.05 4.33
CA TYR A 75 2.34 10.92 3.52
C TYR A 75 3.70 10.29 3.17
N GLU A 76 4.30 9.53 4.07
CA GLU A 76 5.63 8.96 3.87
C GLU A 76 5.71 8.07 2.61
N ASP A 77 4.74 7.19 2.43
CA ASP A 77 4.74 6.32 1.25
C ASP A 77 4.35 7.06 -0.01
N ILE A 78 3.42 7.99 0.08
CA ILE A 78 3.04 8.83 -1.06
C ILE A 78 4.22 9.73 -1.47
N TYR A 79 4.97 10.26 -0.52
CA TYR A 79 6.21 10.99 -0.79
C TYR A 79 7.22 10.11 -1.53
N ARG A 80 7.41 8.86 -1.09
CA ARG A 80 8.31 7.91 -1.75
C ARG A 80 7.85 7.55 -3.16
N ILE A 81 6.54 7.38 -3.38
CA ILE A 81 5.97 7.16 -4.72
C ILE A 81 6.24 8.39 -5.61
N TYR A 82 6.07 9.59 -5.08
CA TYR A 82 6.26 10.84 -5.84
C TYR A 82 7.71 11.14 -6.16
N THR A 83 8.62 10.95 -5.19
CA THR A 83 10.02 11.38 -5.31
C THR A 83 11.00 10.26 -5.63
N GLY A 84 10.63 8.99 -5.37
CA GLY A 84 11.55 7.85 -5.37
C GLY A 84 12.51 7.82 -4.19
N GLU A 85 12.39 8.74 -3.24
CA GLU A 85 13.26 8.87 -2.07
C GLU A 85 12.51 8.63 -0.76
N ASN A 86 13.24 8.23 0.27
CA ASN A 86 12.68 8.17 1.62
C ASN A 86 12.50 9.58 2.18
N LEU A 87 11.40 9.80 2.88
CA LEU A 87 11.12 11.07 3.55
C LEU A 87 12.21 11.41 4.57
N LYS A 88 12.73 12.64 4.48
CA LYS A 88 13.70 13.21 5.41
C LYS A 88 13.05 14.41 6.07
N THR A 89 12.50 14.23 7.26
CA THR A 89 11.91 15.34 8.03
C THR A 89 12.96 15.97 8.95
N GLN A 90 12.88 17.29 9.08
CA GLN A 90 13.53 18.00 10.17
C GLN A 90 12.44 18.45 11.15
N GLY A 91 12.47 17.93 12.37
CA GLY A 91 11.56 18.38 13.44
C GLY A 91 10.15 17.86 13.39
N TRP A 92 9.86 16.79 12.65
CA TRP A 92 8.52 16.17 12.57
C TRP A 92 7.44 17.06 11.94
N GLU A 93 7.84 18.00 11.12
CA GLU A 93 6.92 18.88 10.37
C GLU A 93 7.25 18.85 8.88
N ILE A 94 6.20 18.96 8.06
CA ILE A 94 6.29 19.00 6.61
C ILE A 94 5.66 20.33 6.15
N PRO A 95 6.34 21.13 5.33
CA PRO A 95 5.77 22.35 4.79
C PRO A 95 4.42 22.11 4.10
N ALA A 96 3.43 22.95 4.38
CA ALA A 96 2.08 22.74 3.86
C ALA A 96 2.03 22.70 2.33
N GLU A 97 2.78 23.57 1.65
CA GLU A 97 2.82 23.60 0.18
C GLU A 97 3.28 22.27 -0.42
N GLU A 98 4.29 21.63 0.18
CA GLU A 98 4.80 20.33 -0.27
C GLU A 98 3.80 19.21 -0.02
N TYR A 99 3.28 19.15 1.21
CA TYR A 99 2.31 18.14 1.62
C TYR A 99 1.04 18.19 0.76
N GLU A 100 0.45 19.38 0.65
CA GLU A 100 -0.78 19.62 -0.10
C GLU A 100 -0.62 19.27 -1.58
N LYS A 101 0.51 19.70 -2.19
CA LYS A 101 0.82 19.37 -3.59
C LYS A 101 0.86 17.87 -3.83
N ILE A 102 1.58 17.12 -3.00
CA ILE A 102 1.74 15.68 -3.16
C ILE A 102 0.40 14.98 -2.93
N MET A 103 -0.29 15.27 -1.82
CA MET A 103 -1.53 14.59 -1.49
C MET A 103 -2.65 14.85 -2.50
N THR A 104 -2.80 16.09 -2.97
CA THR A 104 -3.80 16.43 -4.00
C THR A 104 -3.47 15.87 -5.39
N THR A 105 -2.21 15.53 -5.65
CA THR A 105 -1.83 14.81 -6.88
C THR A 105 -2.35 13.39 -6.85
N TYR A 106 -2.11 12.66 -5.76
CA TYR A 106 -2.38 11.23 -5.68
C TYR A 106 -3.78 10.85 -5.18
N PHE A 107 -4.51 11.79 -4.57
CA PHE A 107 -5.88 11.54 -4.07
C PHE A 107 -6.86 12.62 -4.50
N PRO A 108 -8.15 12.31 -4.65
CA PRO A 108 -9.20 13.27 -4.97
C PRO A 108 -9.63 14.06 -3.71
N VAL A 109 -8.68 14.74 -3.07
CA VAL A 109 -8.88 15.48 -1.81
C VAL A 109 -8.68 16.98 -2.03
N SER A 110 -9.39 17.79 -1.26
CA SER A 110 -9.14 19.23 -1.20
C SER A 110 -8.11 19.58 -0.11
N VAL A 111 -7.52 20.77 -0.22
CA VAL A 111 -6.63 21.31 0.80
C VAL A 111 -7.34 21.45 2.14
N GLU A 112 -8.62 21.84 2.13
CA GLU A 112 -9.44 21.99 3.33
C GLU A 112 -9.60 20.65 4.06
N GLN A 113 -9.89 19.56 3.33
CA GLN A 113 -9.98 18.22 3.90
C GLN A 113 -8.63 17.77 4.50
N LEU A 114 -7.51 18.04 3.82
CA LEU A 114 -6.19 17.74 4.37
C LEU A 114 -5.92 18.50 5.67
N ARG A 115 -6.23 19.80 5.71
CA ARG A 115 -6.05 20.64 6.90
C ARG A 115 -6.92 20.20 8.08
N GLU A 116 -8.12 19.71 7.80
CA GLU A 116 -9.05 19.24 8.81
C GLU A 116 -8.62 17.88 9.41
N HIS A 117 -8.13 16.95 8.57
CA HIS A 117 -7.94 15.55 8.96
C HIS A 117 -6.48 15.13 9.18
N CYS A 118 -5.48 15.90 8.68
CA CYS A 118 -4.07 15.50 8.67
C CYS A 118 -3.16 16.30 9.60
N ARG A 119 -3.65 16.80 10.73
CA ARG A 119 -2.88 17.55 11.74
C ARG A 119 -2.15 18.78 11.18
N TYR A 120 -2.89 19.62 10.49
CA TYR A 120 -2.36 20.91 10.01
C TYR A 120 -2.10 21.86 11.19
N ASN A 121 -0.90 22.45 11.21
CA ASN A 121 -0.48 23.49 12.15
C ASN A 121 -0.50 24.86 11.45
N ALA A 122 -1.49 25.68 11.79
CA ALA A 122 -1.66 26.99 11.15
C ALA A 122 -0.57 28.00 11.55
N ASP A 123 0.00 27.88 12.75
CA ASP A 123 1.04 28.81 13.23
C ASP A 123 2.36 28.62 12.48
N HIS A 124 2.66 27.41 12.06
CA HIS A 124 3.87 27.06 11.31
C HIS A 124 3.62 26.85 9.82
N ASN A 125 2.36 26.87 9.36
CA ASN A 125 1.97 26.53 7.99
C ASN A 125 2.58 25.20 7.56
N SER A 126 2.40 24.17 8.37
CA SER A 126 2.99 22.84 8.21
C SER A 126 2.01 21.75 8.62
N TYR A 127 2.34 20.51 8.29
CA TYR A 127 1.65 19.33 8.79
C TYR A 127 2.56 18.59 9.77
N GLU A 128 2.00 18.20 10.91
CA GLU A 128 2.72 17.34 11.85
C GLU A 128 2.82 15.93 11.28
N TYR A 129 4.06 15.42 11.22
CA TYR A 129 4.33 14.07 10.77
C TYR A 129 4.44 13.13 11.96
N GLU A 130 3.73 12.01 11.88
CA GLU A 130 3.84 10.94 12.86
C GLU A 130 4.31 9.67 12.17
N MET A 131 5.50 9.20 12.53
CA MET A 131 6.01 7.93 12.07
C MET A 131 5.27 6.80 12.79
N ILE A 132 4.63 5.92 12.03
CA ILE A 132 4.11 4.68 12.60
C ILE A 132 5.17 3.61 12.47
N TYR A 133 5.68 3.16 13.60
CA TYR A 133 6.51 1.96 13.67
C TYR A 133 5.60 0.73 13.59
N ALA A 134 5.20 0.39 12.38
CA ALA A 134 4.54 -0.88 12.14
C ALA A 134 5.56 -1.93 11.76
N SER A 135 5.25 -3.17 12.05
CA SER A 135 6.02 -4.29 11.53
C SER A 135 6.03 -4.23 10.00
N PRO A 136 7.20 -4.34 9.34
CA PRO A 136 7.30 -4.29 7.88
C PRO A 136 6.78 -5.56 7.22
N TYR A 137 6.01 -6.38 7.93
CA TYR A 137 5.57 -7.67 7.46
C TYR A 137 4.32 -7.59 6.60
N PRO A 138 4.17 -8.61 5.72
CA PRO A 138 2.99 -8.75 4.89
C PRO A 138 1.69 -8.59 5.70
N PRO A 139 0.58 -8.34 5.04
CA PRO A 139 0.33 -8.63 3.63
C PRO A 139 0.89 -7.60 2.65
N PHE A 140 1.20 -8.08 1.43
CA PHE A 140 1.60 -7.26 0.27
C PHE A 140 0.49 -7.30 -0.77
N GLY A 141 0.32 -6.20 -1.52
CA GLY A 141 -0.57 -6.19 -2.68
C GLY A 141 0.13 -6.67 -3.95
N GLU A 142 -0.55 -7.47 -4.77
CA GLU A 142 -0.12 -7.86 -6.10
C GLU A 142 -1.26 -7.74 -7.08
N VAL A 143 -1.05 -7.01 -8.18
CA VAL A 143 -2.01 -6.96 -9.28
C VAL A 143 -2.05 -8.34 -9.93
N VAL A 144 -3.23 -8.94 -9.98
CA VAL A 144 -3.45 -10.25 -10.60
C VAL A 144 -4.26 -10.17 -11.87
N ASP A 145 -4.99 -9.07 -12.06
CA ASP A 145 -5.77 -8.78 -13.26
C ASP A 145 -6.03 -7.26 -13.33
N TYR A 146 -6.38 -6.75 -14.49
CA TYR A 146 -6.73 -5.35 -14.65
C TYR A 146 -7.66 -5.13 -15.83
N LYS A 147 -8.29 -3.96 -15.85
CA LYS A 147 -9.15 -3.51 -16.93
C LYS A 147 -8.90 -2.04 -17.23
N GLU A 148 -8.60 -1.73 -18.48
CA GLU A 148 -8.62 -0.37 -18.96
C GLU A 148 -10.09 0.07 -19.22
N ASN A 149 -10.46 1.20 -18.65
CA ASN A 149 -11.81 1.73 -18.76
C ASN A 149 -11.91 2.75 -19.91
N THR A 150 -13.09 2.95 -20.41
CA THR A 150 -13.35 3.86 -21.55
C THR A 150 -13.13 5.34 -21.22
N ASP A 151 -13.06 5.69 -19.95
CA ASP A 151 -12.78 7.04 -19.45
C ASP A 151 -11.29 7.30 -19.20
N GLY A 152 -10.42 6.34 -19.55
CA GLY A 152 -8.97 6.42 -19.39
C GLY A 152 -8.46 6.04 -17.99
N THR A 153 -9.35 5.59 -17.09
CA THR A 153 -8.94 5.00 -15.81
C THR A 153 -8.57 3.54 -15.99
N ILE A 154 -7.87 2.98 -14.99
CA ILE A 154 -7.54 1.56 -14.92
C ILE A 154 -8.12 1.00 -13.61
N THR A 155 -8.86 -0.08 -13.71
CA THR A 155 -9.28 -0.87 -12.57
C THR A 155 -8.30 -1.99 -12.36
N LEU A 156 -7.67 -2.04 -11.19
CA LEU A 156 -6.70 -3.06 -10.79
C LEU A 156 -7.36 -4.04 -9.84
N ILE A 157 -7.22 -5.33 -10.10
CA ILE A 157 -7.58 -6.41 -9.17
C ILE A 157 -6.31 -6.81 -8.43
N VAL A 158 -6.32 -6.59 -7.11
CA VAL A 158 -5.13 -6.74 -6.28
C VAL A 158 -5.39 -7.78 -5.23
N ASP A 159 -4.57 -8.82 -5.22
CA ASP A 159 -4.58 -9.82 -4.16
C ASP A 159 -3.62 -9.44 -3.04
N GLY A 160 -4.09 -9.49 -1.81
CA GLY A 160 -3.27 -9.33 -0.61
C GLY A 160 -2.58 -10.65 -0.27
N VAL A 161 -1.29 -10.72 -0.53
CA VAL A 161 -0.45 -11.89 -0.26
C VAL A 161 0.03 -11.85 1.17
N TRP A 162 -0.32 -12.86 1.98
CA TRP A 162 0.10 -12.95 3.37
C TRP A 162 0.93 -14.21 3.61
N THR A 163 2.24 -14.05 3.49
CA THR A 163 3.19 -15.16 3.53
C THR A 163 3.19 -15.90 4.86
N ASP A 164 2.95 -15.24 5.99
CA ASP A 164 2.91 -15.86 7.31
C ASP A 164 1.77 -16.88 7.44
N TYR A 165 0.74 -16.74 6.63
CA TYR A 165 -0.40 -17.66 6.55
C TYR A 165 -0.40 -18.51 5.28
N ASN A 166 0.69 -18.49 4.50
CA ASN A 166 0.78 -19.17 3.21
C ASN A 166 -0.41 -18.87 2.29
N SER A 167 -0.84 -17.62 2.27
CA SER A 167 -1.99 -17.19 1.48
C SER A 167 -1.57 -16.21 0.39
N ASP A 168 -1.94 -16.51 -0.85
CA ASP A 168 -1.85 -15.58 -1.98
C ASP A 168 -3.05 -14.65 -2.04
N LEU A 169 -4.07 -14.92 -1.24
CA LEU A 169 -5.36 -14.25 -1.31
C LEU A 169 -5.93 -14.12 0.12
N ALA A 170 -5.33 -13.27 0.93
CA ALA A 170 -5.87 -12.90 2.23
C ALA A 170 -6.96 -11.82 2.10
N PHE A 171 -6.76 -10.93 1.13
CA PHE A 171 -7.68 -9.85 0.77
C PHE A 171 -7.73 -9.76 -0.75
N ARG A 172 -8.84 -9.26 -1.28
CA ARG A 172 -8.95 -8.84 -2.66
C ARG A 172 -9.41 -7.40 -2.71
N ASN A 173 -8.63 -6.58 -3.38
CA ASN A 173 -8.98 -5.19 -3.63
C ASN A 173 -9.35 -4.99 -5.10
N GLU A 174 -10.29 -4.09 -5.32
CA GLU A 174 -10.51 -3.46 -6.61
C GLU A 174 -10.17 -1.97 -6.46
N ILE A 175 -9.07 -1.56 -7.11
CA ILE A 175 -8.52 -0.21 -7.00
C ILE A 175 -8.66 0.47 -8.35
N VAL A 176 -9.25 1.66 -8.36
CA VAL A 176 -9.34 2.47 -9.58
C VAL A 176 -8.27 3.56 -9.53
N VAL A 177 -7.46 3.62 -10.59
CA VAL A 177 -6.43 4.64 -10.76
C VAL A 177 -6.63 5.42 -12.06
N GLN A 178 -6.30 6.71 -12.03
CA GLN A 178 -6.26 7.59 -13.18
C GLN A 178 -4.80 7.91 -13.50
N PRO A 179 -4.21 7.35 -14.56
CA PRO A 179 -2.88 7.75 -15.02
C PRO A 179 -2.93 9.11 -15.72
N PHE A 180 -1.82 9.87 -15.65
CA PHE A 180 -1.64 11.15 -16.33
C PHE A 180 -0.47 11.10 -17.31
N GLU A 181 -0.47 12.02 -18.28
CA GLU A 181 0.56 12.08 -19.33
C GLU A 181 1.97 12.39 -18.81
N ASP A 182 2.07 13.05 -17.66
CA ASP A 182 3.34 13.38 -17.00
C ASP A 182 3.96 12.20 -16.22
N GLY A 183 3.29 11.04 -16.24
CA GLY A 183 3.72 9.83 -15.54
C GLY A 183 3.21 9.72 -14.11
N THR A 184 2.61 10.78 -13.55
CA THR A 184 1.90 10.70 -12.27
C THR A 184 0.56 9.98 -12.42
N PHE A 185 -0.10 9.72 -11.32
CA PHE A 185 -1.41 9.08 -11.32
C PHE A 185 -2.22 9.49 -10.08
N ARG A 186 -3.48 9.16 -10.06
CA ARG A 186 -4.36 9.40 -8.91
C ARG A 186 -5.14 8.14 -8.57
N TYR A 187 -5.16 7.77 -7.30
CA TYR A 187 -6.09 6.78 -6.78
C TYR A 187 -7.47 7.42 -6.69
N LEU A 188 -8.50 6.75 -7.21
CA LEU A 188 -9.87 7.26 -7.22
C LEU A 188 -10.78 6.53 -6.25
N SER A 189 -10.54 5.25 -6.04
CA SER A 189 -11.34 4.42 -5.14
C SER A 189 -10.61 3.13 -4.78
N ASN A 190 -11.05 2.52 -3.69
CA ASN A 190 -10.72 1.16 -3.30
C ASN A 190 -11.96 0.46 -2.76
N SER A 191 -12.19 -0.76 -3.17
CA SER A 191 -13.05 -1.69 -2.46
C SER A 191 -12.25 -2.90 -2.02
N ILE A 192 -12.51 -3.41 -0.82
CA ILE A 192 -11.79 -4.55 -0.26
C ILE A 192 -12.76 -5.63 0.18
N GLU A 193 -12.45 -6.86 -0.19
CA GLU A 193 -13.05 -8.08 0.31
C GLU A 193 -12.03 -8.85 1.13
N GLN A 194 -12.35 -9.12 2.39
CA GLN A 194 -11.54 -9.99 3.23
C GLN A 194 -11.90 -11.45 2.97
N ILE A 195 -10.90 -12.25 2.61
CA ILE A 195 -11.07 -13.68 2.39
C ILE A 195 -10.81 -14.42 3.70
N GLU A 196 -11.62 -15.43 4.01
CA GLU A 196 -11.45 -16.23 5.19
C GLU A 196 -10.14 -17.03 5.11
N LEU A 197 -9.25 -16.82 6.09
CA LEU A 197 -7.97 -17.50 6.19
C LEU A 197 -8.13 -18.74 7.08
N GLU A 198 -7.67 -19.88 6.59
CA GLU A 198 -7.47 -21.06 7.44
C GLU A 198 -6.28 -20.81 8.37
N LEU A 199 -6.55 -20.38 9.57
CA LEU A 199 -5.51 -20.19 10.58
C LEU A 199 -5.00 -21.56 11.04
N PRO A 200 -3.67 -21.77 11.10
CA PRO A 200 -3.13 -23.00 11.66
C PRO A 200 -3.57 -23.14 13.12
N PRO A 201 -3.93 -24.36 13.57
CA PRO A 201 -4.34 -24.56 14.95
C PRO A 201 -3.24 -24.10 15.91
N ILE A 202 -3.59 -23.25 16.87
CA ILE A 202 -2.66 -22.80 17.90
C ILE A 202 -2.18 -24.02 18.66
N ALA A 203 -0.91 -24.38 18.49
CA ALA A 203 -0.27 -25.44 19.26
C ALA A 203 -0.25 -25.02 20.74
N ARG A 204 -1.24 -25.41 21.51
CA ARG A 204 -1.17 -25.26 22.96
C ARG A 204 -0.03 -26.15 23.47
N LYS A 205 1.06 -25.53 23.95
CA LYS A 205 2.04 -26.26 24.74
C LYS A 205 1.28 -26.91 25.89
N LYS A 206 1.25 -28.23 25.88
CA LYS A 206 0.85 -28.98 27.09
C LYS A 206 1.90 -28.64 28.15
N GLY A 207 1.46 -27.92 29.19
CA GLY A 207 2.27 -27.72 30.39
C GLY A 207 2.51 -29.02 31.14
#